data_6a5922e25c6103de26f4e3f22ecef492
#
_entry.id   6a5922e25c6103de26f4e3f22ecef492
#
_cell.length_a   1.000
_cell.length_b   1.000
_cell.length_c   1.000
_cell.angle_alpha   90.00
_cell.angle_beta   90.00
_cell.angle_gamma   90.00
#
_symmetry.space_group_name_H-M   'P 1'
#
loop_
_entity.id
_entity.type
_entity.pdbx_description
1 polymer ?
#
loop_
_entity_poly.entity_id
_entity_poly.type
_entity_poly.pdbx_seq_one_letter_code
_entity_poly.pdbx_strand_id
1 'polypeptide(L)'
;LGATALVAWNPMFPFVMGAVNNDVAVNALSALTWWQLARLWREGFSWRRGLLLGLLLGLAPLSKLSGLALWPFAAGVLLALRVRRRVGLRDLLLGVGLLYGLAGLIAGWWFLRNLRLYGDPTGLNVMLAIFGRRTVTLGQLLSEGRGFMWSFWAVWGWFNITADPPVYLFLGIWLALAVAGVGMALGAAGRRGEDRAFWAGSLAYTGLVFAGLVRWTSLTAASQGRLLFPALGPIAAMLWTGWETFVLRMAPRYRRGLLWLPAVLWMAIAWIAPVRYILPTYSGPAFLTALPAGARVVDATFAEHLRLLAVQPGRATPGGSLRLTLFWECLRPTPQPWSIFLHPVPTAHPVEIPQIDRHPYRGLFSTTDCPPGFRFADPYEIPVGRRSAAPTVVRLQIGLWDRATGWIAPIRDGQGRPVDHLIVEAGKVRGRAPSAPASPLDWRVGPARLIGMEIPEAVHPGDRITVTLYWEVEAATAEEWRVFVHLGDPEQPPRLQHDGPPAQGDLPSRWWEPGDRFADPHPLAVPEGFPPGTYALWAGLYRPDGERAAVTGPQGERPPWRAAFLGFLRVAPEEPLRAPSGPSDDRAP
;
A
#
# COMPACT_ATOMS: atom_id res chain seq x y z
N LEU A 1 -17.84 34.47 -14.03
CA LEU A 1 -17.02 34.54 -12.81
C LEU A 1 -17.03 33.23 -12.04
N GLY A 2 -18.19 32.64 -11.73
CA GLY A 2 -18.24 31.44 -10.91
C GLY A 2 -17.64 30.19 -11.52
N ALA A 3 -17.85 29.97 -12.82
CA ALA A 3 -17.17 28.89 -13.55
C ALA A 3 -15.64 29.08 -13.54
N THR A 4 -15.16 30.32 -13.65
CA THR A 4 -13.73 30.65 -13.54
C THR A 4 -13.22 30.35 -12.13
N ALA A 5 -14.00 30.67 -11.08
CA ALA A 5 -13.66 30.35 -9.71
C ALA A 5 -13.56 28.83 -9.48
N LEU A 6 -14.48 28.04 -10.08
CA LEU A 6 -14.40 26.58 -10.01
C LEU A 6 -13.14 26.04 -10.69
N VAL A 7 -12.74 26.56 -11.85
CA VAL A 7 -11.49 26.15 -12.50
C VAL A 7 -10.28 26.54 -11.67
N ALA A 8 -10.21 27.82 -11.25
CA ALA A 8 -9.04 28.35 -10.55
C ALA A 8 -8.82 27.73 -9.17
N TRP A 9 -9.90 27.38 -8.47
CA TRP A 9 -9.88 26.90 -7.09
C TRP A 9 -10.29 25.43 -6.93
N ASN A 10 -10.47 24.67 -8.04
CA ASN A 10 -10.47 23.21 -7.93
C ASN A 10 -9.15 22.79 -7.28
N PRO A 11 -9.16 22.17 -6.08
CA PRO A 11 -7.91 21.98 -5.31
C PRO A 11 -6.85 21.13 -6.04
N MET A 12 -7.26 20.27 -6.98
CA MET A 12 -6.34 19.48 -7.80
C MET A 12 -5.75 20.28 -8.95
N PHE A 13 -6.48 21.29 -9.48
CA PHE A 13 -6.04 22.03 -10.67
C PHE A 13 -4.77 22.87 -10.41
N PRO A 14 -4.66 23.73 -9.36
CA PRO A 14 -3.42 24.45 -9.05
C PRO A 14 -2.25 23.50 -8.81
N PHE A 15 -2.49 22.37 -8.16
CA PHE A 15 -1.43 21.38 -7.92
C PHE A 15 -0.86 20.81 -9.22
N VAL A 16 -1.73 20.42 -10.18
CA VAL A 16 -1.29 19.89 -11.48
C VAL A 16 -0.64 20.99 -12.31
N MET A 17 -1.20 22.22 -12.30
CA MET A 17 -0.68 23.34 -13.09
C MET A 17 0.62 23.92 -12.53
N GLY A 18 0.88 23.76 -11.24
CA GLY A 18 2.14 24.16 -10.60
C GLY A 18 3.32 23.25 -10.90
N ALA A 19 3.10 22.08 -11.49
CA ALA A 19 4.14 21.12 -11.86
C ALA A 19 4.52 21.25 -13.34
N VAL A 20 5.79 21.02 -13.68
CA VAL A 20 6.25 20.94 -15.06
C VAL A 20 5.80 19.61 -15.66
N ASN A 21 4.70 19.64 -16.40
CA ASN A 21 4.14 18.45 -17.06
C ASN A 21 3.35 18.82 -18.33
N ASN A 22 3.00 17.83 -19.14
CA ASN A 22 2.23 18.01 -20.38
C ASN A 22 0.75 18.34 -20.17
N ASP A 23 0.21 18.17 -18.96
CA ASP A 23 -1.18 18.54 -18.64
C ASP A 23 -1.36 20.06 -18.68
N VAL A 24 -0.34 20.84 -18.29
CA VAL A 24 -0.39 22.31 -18.34
C VAL A 24 -0.70 22.80 -19.76
N ALA A 25 0.10 22.32 -20.72
CA ALA A 25 -0.03 22.75 -22.11
C ALA A 25 -1.35 22.29 -22.74
N VAL A 26 -1.73 21.02 -22.60
CA VAL A 26 -2.96 20.51 -23.22
C VAL A 26 -4.21 21.16 -22.64
N ASN A 27 -4.24 21.46 -21.33
CA ASN A 27 -5.39 22.11 -20.71
C ASN A 27 -5.56 23.56 -21.17
N ALA A 28 -4.45 24.32 -21.25
CA ALA A 28 -4.47 25.68 -21.78
C ALA A 28 -4.90 25.72 -23.26
N LEU A 29 -4.32 24.86 -24.11
CA LEU A 29 -4.64 24.75 -25.53
C LEU A 29 -6.11 24.32 -25.74
N SER A 30 -6.60 23.39 -24.91
CA SER A 30 -8.00 22.95 -24.96
C SER A 30 -8.96 24.08 -24.59
N ALA A 31 -8.68 24.83 -23.53
CA ALA A 31 -9.48 25.98 -23.12
C ALA A 31 -9.51 27.08 -24.21
N LEU A 32 -8.36 27.41 -24.79
CA LEU A 32 -8.25 28.38 -25.90
C LEU A 32 -9.00 27.90 -27.14
N THR A 33 -8.87 26.62 -27.50
CA THR A 33 -9.58 26.02 -28.62
C THR A 33 -11.09 26.09 -28.41
N TRP A 34 -11.57 25.71 -27.22
CA TRP A 34 -12.99 25.75 -26.91
C TRP A 34 -13.54 27.17 -26.94
N TRP A 35 -12.79 28.14 -26.40
CA TRP A 35 -13.15 29.57 -26.48
C TRP A 35 -13.21 30.07 -27.93
N GLN A 36 -12.24 29.74 -28.78
CA GLN A 36 -12.25 30.13 -30.20
C GLN A 36 -13.38 29.46 -30.98
N LEU A 37 -13.72 28.21 -30.67
CA LEU A 37 -14.88 27.54 -31.28
C LEU A 37 -16.20 28.20 -30.84
N ALA A 38 -16.31 28.64 -29.58
CA ALA A 38 -17.46 29.41 -29.12
C ALA A 38 -17.59 30.78 -29.83
N ARG A 39 -16.43 31.44 -30.07
CA ARG A 39 -16.41 32.68 -30.90
C ARG A 39 -16.78 32.38 -32.34
N LEU A 40 -16.25 31.33 -32.95
CA LEU A 40 -16.63 30.89 -34.30
C LEU A 40 -18.15 30.66 -34.43
N TRP A 41 -18.76 30.05 -33.39
CA TRP A 41 -20.20 29.82 -33.33
C TRP A 41 -21.02 31.13 -33.30
N ARG A 42 -20.56 32.13 -32.53
CA ARG A 42 -21.28 33.42 -32.36
C ARG A 42 -21.05 34.40 -33.51
N GLU A 43 -19.78 34.55 -33.89
CA GLU A 43 -19.34 35.62 -34.80
C GLU A 43 -19.12 35.14 -36.24
N GLY A 44 -19.31 33.82 -36.52
CA GLY A 44 -19.10 33.24 -37.84
C GLY A 44 -17.62 32.98 -38.17
N PHE A 45 -17.41 32.44 -39.39
CA PHE A 45 -16.08 32.09 -39.89
C PHE A 45 -15.28 33.34 -40.31
N SER A 46 -13.99 33.35 -39.99
CA SER A 46 -12.99 34.24 -40.60
C SER A 46 -11.67 33.46 -40.76
N TRP A 47 -10.90 33.80 -41.80
CA TRP A 47 -9.63 33.11 -42.07
C TRP A 47 -8.62 33.20 -40.90
N ARG A 48 -8.58 34.34 -40.18
CA ARG A 48 -7.74 34.53 -39.00
C ARG A 48 -8.10 33.56 -37.86
N ARG A 49 -9.41 33.35 -37.63
CA ARG A 49 -9.88 32.34 -36.66
C ARG A 49 -9.54 30.93 -37.13
N GLY A 50 -9.69 30.68 -38.46
CA GLY A 50 -9.28 29.42 -39.06
C GLY A 50 -7.81 29.08 -38.81
N LEU A 51 -6.89 30.03 -39.03
CA LEU A 51 -5.46 29.86 -38.77
C LEU A 51 -5.18 29.64 -37.29
N LEU A 52 -5.77 30.45 -36.41
CA LEU A 52 -5.57 30.29 -34.97
C LEU A 52 -6.07 28.91 -34.45
N LEU A 53 -7.25 28.50 -34.92
CA LEU A 53 -7.78 27.17 -34.57
C LEU A 53 -6.88 26.07 -35.13
N GLY A 54 -6.38 26.16 -36.35
CA GLY A 54 -5.44 25.21 -36.92
C GLY A 54 -4.14 25.09 -36.12
N LEU A 55 -3.58 26.23 -35.66
CA LEU A 55 -2.44 26.26 -34.76
C LEU A 55 -2.73 25.52 -33.44
N LEU A 56 -3.85 25.86 -32.79
CA LEU A 56 -4.23 25.24 -31.52
C LEU A 56 -4.52 23.75 -31.68
N LEU A 57 -5.20 23.32 -32.74
CA LEU A 57 -5.46 21.90 -33.04
C LEU A 57 -4.18 21.11 -33.35
N GLY A 58 -3.16 21.76 -33.92
CA GLY A 58 -1.84 21.14 -34.15
C GLY A 58 -1.01 20.98 -32.87
N LEU A 59 -0.98 22.03 -32.04
CA LEU A 59 -0.17 22.04 -30.80
C LEU A 59 -0.78 21.14 -29.70
N ALA A 60 -2.10 21.04 -29.60
CA ALA A 60 -2.75 20.26 -28.54
C ALA A 60 -2.37 18.77 -28.55
N PRO A 61 -2.41 18.02 -29.64
CA PRO A 61 -2.00 16.62 -29.66
C PRO A 61 -0.49 16.43 -29.55
N LEU A 62 0.33 17.41 -29.90
CA LEU A 62 1.79 17.38 -29.65
C LEU A 62 2.10 17.52 -28.17
N SER A 63 1.29 18.25 -27.41
CA SER A 63 1.44 18.33 -25.95
C SER A 63 0.97 17.07 -25.26
N LYS A 64 -0.17 16.51 -25.65
CA LYS A 64 -0.72 15.27 -25.11
C LYS A 64 -1.75 14.65 -26.07
N LEU A 65 -1.75 13.32 -26.22
CA LEU A 65 -2.68 12.62 -27.13
C LEU A 65 -4.15 12.91 -26.86
N SER A 66 -4.53 13.24 -25.61
CA SER A 66 -5.90 13.65 -25.27
C SER A 66 -6.36 14.92 -26.04
N GLY A 67 -5.43 15.75 -26.53
CA GLY A 67 -5.72 16.89 -27.40
C GLY A 67 -6.35 16.50 -28.74
N LEU A 68 -6.22 15.25 -29.19
CA LEU A 68 -6.91 14.74 -30.38
C LEU A 68 -8.44 14.80 -30.26
N ALA A 69 -9.02 14.81 -29.05
CA ALA A 69 -10.46 14.97 -28.86
C ALA A 69 -11.01 16.29 -29.41
N LEU A 70 -10.17 17.30 -29.54
CA LEU A 70 -10.52 18.58 -30.13
C LEU A 70 -10.81 18.49 -31.64
N TRP A 71 -10.21 17.53 -32.37
CA TRP A 71 -10.36 17.41 -33.82
C TRP A 71 -11.80 17.04 -34.23
N PRO A 72 -12.37 15.90 -33.76
CA PRO A 72 -13.76 15.58 -34.08
C PRO A 72 -14.74 16.62 -33.52
N PHE A 73 -14.41 17.24 -32.39
CA PHE A 73 -15.24 18.30 -31.82
C PHE A 73 -15.27 19.53 -32.74
N ALA A 74 -14.13 20.02 -33.24
CA ALA A 74 -14.06 21.15 -34.18
C ALA A 74 -14.77 20.85 -35.51
N ALA A 75 -14.61 19.62 -36.03
CA ALA A 75 -15.35 19.17 -37.21
C ALA A 75 -16.88 19.22 -36.99
N GLY A 76 -17.35 18.74 -35.84
CA GLY A 76 -18.76 18.79 -35.44
C GLY A 76 -19.30 20.22 -35.38
N VAL A 77 -18.52 21.16 -34.83
CA VAL A 77 -18.90 22.59 -34.77
C VAL A 77 -19.02 23.20 -36.18
N LEU A 78 -18.03 22.96 -37.07
CA LEU A 78 -18.07 23.44 -38.46
C LEU A 78 -19.28 22.86 -39.22
N LEU A 79 -19.53 21.57 -39.08
CA LEU A 79 -20.67 20.90 -39.70
C LEU A 79 -22.00 21.46 -39.19
N ALA A 80 -22.12 21.67 -37.87
CA ALA A 80 -23.32 22.24 -37.27
C ALA A 80 -23.60 23.69 -37.76
N LEU A 81 -22.54 24.50 -37.93
CA LEU A 81 -22.65 25.83 -38.53
C LEU A 81 -23.11 25.76 -39.98
N ARG A 82 -22.65 24.78 -40.76
CA ARG A 82 -23.08 24.56 -42.15
C ARG A 82 -24.54 24.12 -42.23
N VAL A 83 -24.93 23.14 -41.43
CA VAL A 83 -26.33 22.64 -41.38
C VAL A 83 -27.30 23.76 -40.99
N ARG A 84 -26.91 24.64 -40.09
CA ARG A 84 -27.70 25.81 -39.70
C ARG A 84 -27.61 26.97 -40.68
N ARG A 85 -26.97 26.79 -41.84
CA ARG A 85 -26.77 27.80 -42.91
C ARG A 85 -26.08 29.09 -42.42
N ARG A 86 -25.33 29.03 -41.32
CA ARG A 86 -24.53 30.16 -40.80
C ARG A 86 -23.20 30.33 -41.52
N VAL A 87 -22.76 29.31 -42.26
CA VAL A 87 -21.49 29.27 -42.99
C VAL A 87 -21.76 28.70 -44.38
N GLY A 88 -21.27 29.37 -45.42
CA GLY A 88 -21.34 28.93 -46.82
C GLY A 88 -20.45 27.70 -47.09
N LEU A 89 -20.65 27.05 -48.23
CA LEU A 89 -19.80 25.90 -48.60
C LEU A 89 -18.34 26.30 -48.79
N ARG A 90 -18.08 27.47 -49.39
CA ARG A 90 -16.73 28.02 -49.55
C ARG A 90 -16.02 28.21 -48.21
N ASP A 91 -16.71 28.84 -47.24
CA ASP A 91 -16.15 29.09 -45.92
C ASP A 91 -15.96 27.80 -45.11
N LEU A 92 -16.85 26.80 -45.31
CA LEU A 92 -16.64 25.46 -44.74
C LEU A 92 -15.35 24.81 -45.27
N LEU A 93 -15.16 24.80 -46.60
CA LEU A 93 -13.97 24.21 -47.25
C LEU A 93 -12.69 24.94 -46.83
N LEU A 94 -12.73 26.28 -46.82
CA LEU A 94 -11.60 27.09 -46.31
C LEU A 94 -11.34 26.80 -44.82
N GLY A 95 -12.39 26.67 -44.01
CA GLY A 95 -12.31 26.34 -42.60
C GLY A 95 -11.64 24.97 -42.39
N VAL A 96 -12.12 23.95 -43.09
CA VAL A 96 -11.52 22.61 -43.05
C VAL A 96 -10.04 22.65 -43.48
N GLY A 97 -9.74 23.32 -44.60
CA GLY A 97 -8.36 23.46 -45.11
C GLY A 97 -7.43 24.16 -44.12
N LEU A 98 -7.86 25.27 -43.52
CA LEU A 98 -7.07 26.04 -42.57
C LEU A 98 -6.90 25.29 -41.23
N LEU A 99 -7.96 24.73 -40.67
CA LEU A 99 -7.92 24.03 -39.39
C LEU A 99 -7.07 22.75 -39.49
N TYR A 100 -7.42 21.87 -40.41
CA TYR A 100 -6.78 20.55 -40.47
C TYR A 100 -5.51 20.51 -41.29
N GLY A 101 -5.41 21.38 -42.34
CA GLY A 101 -4.17 21.54 -43.10
C GLY A 101 -3.03 22.06 -42.21
N LEU A 102 -3.29 23.15 -41.45
CA LEU A 102 -2.29 23.69 -40.53
C LEU A 102 -2.00 22.74 -39.35
N ALA A 103 -3.05 22.13 -38.79
CA ALA A 103 -2.86 21.12 -37.74
C ALA A 103 -2.03 19.93 -38.22
N GLY A 104 -2.27 19.46 -39.44
CA GLY A 104 -1.49 18.41 -40.09
C GLY A 104 -0.03 18.80 -40.35
N LEU A 105 0.22 20.05 -40.77
CA LEU A 105 1.60 20.55 -40.90
C LEU A 105 2.34 20.61 -39.58
N ILE A 106 1.67 21.02 -38.50
CA ILE A 106 2.27 21.15 -37.17
C ILE A 106 2.48 19.79 -36.51
N ALA A 107 1.48 18.90 -36.51
CA ALA A 107 1.51 17.65 -35.77
C ALA A 107 1.79 16.41 -36.63
N GLY A 108 1.56 16.47 -37.93
CA GLY A 108 1.61 15.30 -38.82
C GLY A 108 2.96 14.63 -38.89
N TRP A 109 4.06 15.40 -38.84
CA TRP A 109 5.42 14.85 -38.81
C TRP A 109 5.64 13.91 -37.61
N TRP A 110 5.05 14.22 -36.43
CA TRP A 110 5.15 13.40 -35.24
C TRP A 110 4.43 12.06 -35.41
N PHE A 111 3.21 12.10 -35.93
CA PHE A 111 2.43 10.90 -36.19
C PHE A 111 3.06 10.02 -37.29
N LEU A 112 3.61 10.64 -38.36
CA LEU A 112 4.35 9.94 -39.41
C LEU A 112 5.64 9.31 -38.88
N ARG A 113 6.38 10.01 -38.02
CA ARG A 113 7.57 9.47 -37.35
C ARG A 113 7.19 8.25 -36.52
N ASN A 114 6.18 8.34 -35.69
CA ASN A 114 5.74 7.22 -34.85
C ASN A 114 5.26 6.02 -35.70
N LEU A 115 4.52 6.28 -36.77
CA LEU A 115 4.12 5.23 -37.70
C LEU A 115 5.31 4.51 -38.31
N ARG A 116 6.35 5.23 -38.73
CA ARG A 116 7.58 4.64 -39.29
C ARG A 116 8.40 3.88 -38.26
N LEU A 117 8.51 4.37 -37.03
CA LEU A 117 9.34 3.74 -36.00
C LEU A 117 8.63 2.60 -35.27
N TYR A 118 7.33 2.72 -35.07
CA TYR A 118 6.58 1.83 -34.15
C TYR A 118 5.41 1.11 -34.83
N GLY A 119 5.14 1.37 -36.11
CA GLY A 119 3.96 0.86 -36.80
C GLY A 119 2.62 1.39 -36.25
N ASP A 120 2.66 2.37 -35.36
CA ASP A 120 1.52 2.97 -34.67
C ASP A 120 1.69 4.50 -34.66
N PRO A 121 0.80 5.28 -35.31
CA PRO A 121 0.96 6.73 -35.39
C PRO A 121 0.91 7.41 -34.00
N THR A 122 0.29 6.79 -33.02
CA THR A 122 0.18 7.34 -31.66
C THR A 122 1.34 6.93 -30.74
N GLY A 123 2.09 5.88 -31.08
CA GLY A 123 3.12 5.26 -30.26
C GLY A 123 2.57 4.55 -28.99
N LEU A 124 1.25 4.37 -28.93
CA LEU A 124 0.54 3.83 -27.78
C LEU A 124 0.93 2.37 -27.52
N ASN A 125 1.15 1.58 -28.58
CA ASN A 125 1.51 0.18 -28.47
C ASN A 125 2.83 -0.03 -27.71
N VAL A 126 3.84 0.80 -27.99
CA VAL A 126 5.15 0.77 -27.31
C VAL A 126 4.98 1.15 -25.83
N MET A 127 4.24 2.21 -25.56
CA MET A 127 3.98 2.63 -24.19
C MET A 127 3.25 1.55 -23.38
N LEU A 128 2.23 0.90 -23.96
CA LEU A 128 1.51 -0.19 -23.31
C LEU A 128 2.37 -1.46 -23.14
N ALA A 129 3.38 -1.68 -24.01
CA ALA A 129 4.34 -2.77 -23.81
C ALA A 129 5.26 -2.50 -22.60
N ILE A 130 5.63 -1.24 -22.34
CA ILE A 130 6.48 -0.85 -21.20
C ILE A 130 5.70 -0.85 -19.88
N PHE A 131 4.53 -0.22 -19.86
CA PHE A 131 3.74 -0.02 -18.62
C PHE A 131 2.74 -1.14 -18.33
N GLY A 132 2.57 -2.07 -19.24
CA GLY A 132 1.63 -3.18 -19.16
C GLY A 132 0.25 -2.83 -19.70
N ARG A 133 -0.40 -3.85 -20.28
CA ARG A 133 -1.81 -3.82 -20.69
C ARG A 133 -2.65 -4.48 -19.63
N ARG A 134 -3.85 -3.97 -19.42
CA ARG A 134 -4.85 -4.64 -18.60
C ARG A 134 -6.12 -4.93 -19.40
N THR A 135 -6.81 -5.98 -19.02
CA THR A 135 -8.19 -6.23 -19.40
C THR A 135 -9.06 -5.98 -18.18
N VAL A 136 -10.12 -5.18 -18.33
CA VAL A 136 -11.01 -4.83 -17.22
C VAL A 136 -12.45 -5.06 -17.60
N THR A 137 -13.25 -5.51 -16.66
CA THR A 137 -14.70 -5.58 -16.75
C THR A 137 -15.31 -4.22 -16.42
N LEU A 138 -16.58 -4.01 -16.84
CA LEU A 138 -17.34 -2.81 -16.47
C LEU A 138 -17.46 -2.66 -14.96
N GLY A 139 -17.63 -3.77 -14.23
CA GLY A 139 -17.69 -3.77 -12.75
C GLY A 139 -16.41 -3.26 -12.11
N GLN A 140 -15.25 -3.63 -12.64
CA GLN A 140 -13.96 -3.12 -12.18
C GLN A 140 -13.80 -1.62 -12.47
N LEU A 141 -14.18 -1.14 -13.66
CA LEU A 141 -14.16 0.29 -13.96
C LEU A 141 -15.08 1.09 -13.04
N LEU A 142 -16.27 0.57 -12.75
CA LEU A 142 -17.21 1.22 -11.82
C LEU A 142 -16.66 1.25 -10.38
N SER A 143 -15.97 0.21 -9.93
CA SER A 143 -15.34 0.18 -8.61
C SER A 143 -14.22 1.23 -8.44
N GLU A 144 -13.57 1.63 -9.53
CA GLU A 144 -12.58 2.70 -9.56
C GLU A 144 -13.21 4.12 -9.51
N GLY A 145 -14.54 4.22 -9.67
CA GLY A 145 -15.27 5.49 -9.75
C GLY A 145 -15.05 6.40 -8.54
N ARG A 146 -14.92 5.84 -7.32
CA ARG A 146 -14.62 6.62 -6.11
C ARG A 146 -13.25 7.30 -6.20
N GLY A 147 -12.22 6.57 -6.57
CA GLY A 147 -10.87 7.11 -6.74
C GLY A 147 -10.79 8.14 -7.87
N PHE A 148 -11.53 7.89 -8.96
CA PHE A 148 -11.69 8.84 -10.06
C PHE A 148 -12.31 10.17 -9.59
N MET A 149 -13.43 10.11 -8.85
CA MET A 149 -14.10 11.30 -8.30
C MET A 149 -13.21 12.05 -7.30
N TRP A 150 -12.53 11.33 -6.41
CA TRP A 150 -11.62 11.95 -5.46
C TRP A 150 -10.45 12.66 -6.14
N SER A 151 -9.84 12.01 -7.13
CA SER A 151 -8.70 12.57 -7.87
C SER A 151 -9.05 13.69 -8.85
N PHE A 152 -10.34 13.89 -9.17
CA PHE A 152 -10.79 15.09 -9.87
C PHE A 152 -10.70 16.35 -8.98
N TRP A 153 -10.85 16.16 -7.64
CA TRP A 153 -10.93 17.25 -6.70
C TRP A 153 -9.67 17.43 -5.86
N ALA A 154 -9.20 16.37 -5.17
CA ALA A 154 -8.25 16.53 -4.08
C ALA A 154 -7.47 15.24 -3.78
N VAL A 155 -6.63 14.77 -4.71
CA VAL A 155 -5.65 13.70 -4.49
C VAL A 155 -4.31 14.17 -5.04
N TRP A 156 -3.39 14.49 -4.14
CA TRP A 156 -2.09 15.07 -4.48
C TRP A 156 -0.96 14.04 -4.46
N GLY A 157 0.27 14.51 -4.70
CA GLY A 157 1.46 13.68 -4.74
C GLY A 157 1.42 12.68 -5.91
N TRP A 158 1.87 11.48 -5.65
CA TRP A 158 1.78 10.33 -6.57
C TRP A 158 0.45 9.57 -6.39
N PHE A 159 -0.67 10.28 -6.22
CA PHE A 159 -1.99 9.72 -5.87
C PHE A 159 -2.06 9.06 -4.49
N ASN A 160 -1.19 9.46 -3.59
CA ASN A 160 -1.05 8.92 -2.25
C ASN A 160 -1.49 9.89 -1.14
N ILE A 161 -1.75 11.15 -1.47
CA ILE A 161 -2.16 12.17 -0.49
C ILE A 161 -3.63 12.51 -0.73
N THR A 162 -4.49 12.05 0.17
CA THR A 162 -5.93 12.35 0.14
C THR A 162 -6.27 13.46 1.14
N ALA A 163 -7.34 14.21 0.85
CA ALA A 163 -7.92 15.12 1.83
C ALA A 163 -8.65 14.37 2.96
N ASP A 164 -9.01 15.09 4.01
CA ASP A 164 -9.84 14.55 5.09
C ASP A 164 -11.26 14.19 4.59
N PRO A 165 -11.93 13.15 5.10
CA PRO A 165 -13.24 12.70 4.63
C PRO A 165 -14.33 13.77 4.54
N PRO A 166 -14.42 14.76 5.46
CA PRO A 166 -15.41 15.84 5.36
C PRO A 166 -15.27 16.69 4.10
N VAL A 167 -14.05 16.83 3.54
CA VAL A 167 -13.80 17.55 2.29
C VAL A 167 -14.50 16.86 1.13
N TYR A 168 -14.36 15.54 1.03
CA TYR A 168 -15.03 14.76 -0.04
C TYR A 168 -16.54 14.73 0.13
N LEU A 169 -17.04 14.71 1.36
CA LEU A 169 -18.47 14.79 1.63
C LEU A 169 -19.05 16.13 1.14
N PHE A 170 -18.39 17.24 1.48
CA PHE A 170 -18.78 18.57 0.99
C PHE A 170 -18.77 18.63 -0.54
N LEU A 171 -17.69 18.20 -1.19
CA LEU A 171 -17.55 18.21 -2.65
C LEU A 171 -18.59 17.32 -3.32
N GLY A 172 -18.90 16.16 -2.73
CA GLY A 172 -19.93 15.24 -3.23
C GLY A 172 -21.34 15.80 -3.12
N ILE A 173 -21.69 16.40 -1.99
CA ILE A 173 -23.00 17.04 -1.79
C ILE A 173 -23.16 18.20 -2.78
N TRP A 174 -22.17 19.09 -2.85
CA TRP A 174 -22.22 20.21 -3.80
C TRP A 174 -22.37 19.73 -5.25
N LEU A 175 -21.59 18.73 -5.67
CA LEU A 175 -21.67 18.15 -7.01
C LEU A 175 -23.08 17.59 -7.31
N ALA A 176 -23.66 16.85 -6.37
CA ALA A 176 -25.00 16.29 -6.53
C ALA A 176 -26.05 17.39 -6.71
N LEU A 177 -25.98 18.46 -5.92
CA LEU A 177 -26.87 19.61 -6.03
C LEU A 177 -26.66 20.40 -7.33
N ALA A 178 -25.41 20.59 -7.76
CA ALA A 178 -25.09 21.22 -9.04
C ALA A 178 -25.62 20.40 -10.23
N VAL A 179 -25.46 19.07 -10.21
CA VAL A 179 -25.99 18.16 -11.24
C VAL A 179 -27.53 18.19 -11.26
N ALA A 180 -28.19 18.20 -10.11
CA ALA A 180 -29.65 18.39 -10.05
C ALA A 180 -30.07 19.72 -10.69
N GLY A 181 -29.35 20.79 -10.42
CA GLY A 181 -29.54 22.08 -11.03
C GLY A 181 -29.27 22.09 -12.54
N VAL A 182 -28.29 21.31 -13.03
CA VAL A 182 -28.10 21.10 -14.49
C VAL A 182 -29.33 20.49 -15.13
N GLY A 183 -29.93 19.45 -14.50
CA GLY A 183 -31.19 18.87 -14.97
C GLY A 183 -32.31 19.90 -15.05
N MET A 184 -32.44 20.77 -14.03
CA MET A 184 -33.43 21.87 -14.04
C MET A 184 -33.13 22.90 -15.13
N ALA A 185 -31.85 23.24 -15.39
CA ALA A 185 -31.46 24.20 -16.42
C ALA A 185 -31.71 23.66 -17.81
N LEU A 186 -31.41 22.38 -18.08
CA LEU A 186 -31.68 21.72 -19.36
C LEU A 186 -33.18 21.70 -19.67
N GLY A 187 -34.04 21.43 -18.69
CA GLY A 187 -35.49 21.52 -18.86
C GLY A 187 -35.97 22.92 -19.23
N ALA A 188 -35.30 23.96 -18.76
CA ALA A 188 -35.61 25.36 -19.08
C ALA A 188 -34.97 25.85 -20.40
N ALA A 189 -33.81 25.32 -20.80
CA ALA A 189 -33.04 25.70 -21.99
C ALA A 189 -33.77 25.37 -23.32
N GLY A 190 -34.85 24.59 -23.26
CA GLY A 190 -35.70 24.27 -24.40
C GLY A 190 -36.26 25.48 -25.16
N ARG A 191 -36.14 26.67 -24.59
CA ARG A 191 -36.79 27.90 -25.14
C ARG A 191 -35.84 28.83 -25.89
N ARG A 192 -34.48 28.74 -25.75
CA ARG A 192 -33.51 29.64 -26.41
C ARG A 192 -32.47 28.86 -27.22
N GLY A 193 -32.30 29.21 -28.50
CA GLY A 193 -31.40 28.46 -29.40
C GLY A 193 -29.91 28.51 -29.03
N GLU A 194 -29.44 29.62 -28.43
CA GLU A 194 -28.05 29.78 -28.00
C GLU A 194 -27.74 28.94 -26.76
N ASP A 195 -28.66 28.84 -25.80
CA ASP A 195 -28.53 28.00 -24.64
C ASP A 195 -28.43 26.52 -25.02
N ARG A 196 -29.19 26.06 -26.00
CA ARG A 196 -29.10 24.69 -26.54
C ARG A 196 -27.73 24.41 -27.16
N ALA A 197 -27.15 25.34 -27.89
CA ALA A 197 -25.85 25.17 -28.52
C ALA A 197 -24.74 25.08 -27.47
N PHE A 198 -24.78 25.90 -26.40
CA PHE A 198 -23.86 25.83 -25.28
C PHE A 198 -23.91 24.47 -24.57
N TRP A 199 -25.10 23.99 -24.20
CA TRP A 199 -25.27 22.69 -23.53
C TRP A 199 -24.84 21.55 -24.44
N ALA A 200 -25.27 21.52 -25.69
CA ALA A 200 -24.91 20.48 -26.66
C ALA A 200 -23.38 20.42 -26.88
N GLY A 201 -22.76 21.59 -27.09
CA GLY A 201 -21.30 21.68 -27.29
C GLY A 201 -20.50 21.25 -26.04
N SER A 202 -20.93 21.71 -24.86
CA SER A 202 -20.26 21.35 -23.60
C SER A 202 -20.38 19.86 -23.28
N LEU A 203 -21.56 19.27 -23.44
CA LEU A 203 -21.80 17.85 -23.27
C LEU A 203 -21.03 17.01 -24.29
N ALA A 204 -21.06 17.40 -25.58
CA ALA A 204 -20.35 16.68 -26.63
C ALA A 204 -18.85 16.67 -26.41
N TYR A 205 -18.23 17.80 -26.09
CA TYR A 205 -16.80 17.86 -25.84
C TYR A 205 -16.40 17.09 -24.56
N THR A 206 -17.13 17.28 -23.46
CA THR A 206 -16.93 16.53 -22.22
C THR A 206 -17.07 15.03 -22.47
N GLY A 207 -18.09 14.62 -23.24
CA GLY A 207 -18.31 13.22 -23.61
C GLY A 207 -17.18 12.63 -24.45
N LEU A 208 -16.62 13.38 -25.40
CA LEU A 208 -15.45 12.95 -26.20
C LEU A 208 -14.20 12.74 -25.32
N VAL A 209 -13.91 13.70 -24.42
CA VAL A 209 -12.77 13.57 -23.49
C VAL A 209 -12.99 12.40 -22.53
N PHE A 210 -14.20 12.24 -22.02
CA PHE A 210 -14.55 11.12 -21.13
C PHE A 210 -14.47 9.77 -21.84
N ALA A 211 -14.95 9.65 -23.08
CA ALA A 211 -14.83 8.42 -23.87
C ALA A 211 -13.36 8.05 -24.13
N GLY A 212 -12.52 9.05 -24.45
CA GLY A 212 -11.08 8.87 -24.54
C GLY A 212 -10.44 8.36 -23.24
N LEU A 213 -10.87 8.91 -22.10
CA LEU A 213 -10.43 8.49 -20.77
C LEU A 213 -10.88 7.06 -20.45
N VAL A 214 -12.14 6.69 -20.70
CA VAL A 214 -12.64 5.32 -20.51
C VAL A 214 -11.83 4.33 -21.37
N ARG A 215 -11.59 4.68 -22.64
CA ARG A 215 -10.73 3.89 -23.53
C ARG A 215 -9.32 3.74 -22.95
N TRP A 216 -8.72 4.83 -22.50
CA TRP A 216 -7.39 4.82 -21.88
C TRP A 216 -7.35 3.96 -20.63
N THR A 217 -8.27 4.17 -19.69
CA THR A 217 -8.38 3.44 -18.43
C THR A 217 -8.66 1.94 -18.65
N SER A 218 -9.33 1.56 -19.73
CA SER A 218 -9.54 0.16 -20.09
C SER A 218 -8.27 -0.53 -20.60
N LEU A 219 -7.26 0.22 -21.03
CA LEU A 219 -5.99 -0.32 -21.55
C LEU A 219 -4.88 -0.36 -20.50
N THR A 220 -4.90 0.55 -19.53
CA THR A 220 -3.89 0.66 -18.47
C THR A 220 -4.49 1.21 -17.19
N ALA A 221 -3.86 0.94 -16.03
CA ALA A 221 -4.34 1.39 -14.73
C ALA A 221 -4.13 2.90 -14.54
N ALA A 222 -5.07 3.73 -15.01
CA ALA A 222 -4.96 5.19 -14.99
C ALA A 222 -6.31 5.89 -14.73
N SER A 223 -7.13 5.37 -13.81
CA SER A 223 -8.43 5.96 -13.45
C SER A 223 -8.28 7.24 -12.64
N GLN A 224 -7.86 8.33 -13.30
CA GLN A 224 -7.55 9.60 -12.66
C GLN A 224 -8.49 10.70 -13.16
N GLY A 225 -9.25 11.33 -12.25
CA GLY A 225 -10.22 12.36 -12.58
C GLY A 225 -9.60 13.62 -13.23
N ARG A 226 -8.34 13.96 -12.90
CA ARG A 226 -7.61 15.07 -13.55
C ARG A 226 -7.48 14.92 -15.08
N LEU A 227 -7.58 13.71 -15.61
CA LEU A 227 -7.53 13.48 -17.05
C LEU A 227 -8.75 14.04 -17.81
N LEU A 228 -9.79 14.50 -17.08
CA LEU A 228 -10.89 15.30 -17.63
C LEU A 228 -10.59 16.81 -17.75
N PHE A 229 -9.47 17.29 -17.23
CA PHE A 229 -9.15 18.72 -17.21
C PHE A 229 -9.07 19.40 -18.60
N PRO A 230 -8.77 18.72 -19.71
CA PRO A 230 -8.97 19.33 -21.02
C PRO A 230 -10.40 19.84 -21.26
N ALA A 231 -11.40 19.23 -20.60
CA ALA A 231 -12.79 19.66 -20.63
C ALA A 231 -13.23 20.43 -19.36
N LEU A 232 -12.30 20.83 -18.49
CA LEU A 232 -12.63 21.47 -17.21
C LEU A 232 -13.42 22.79 -17.41
N GLY A 233 -13.11 23.59 -18.42
CA GLY A 233 -13.83 24.82 -18.73
C GLY A 233 -15.34 24.59 -18.98
N PRO A 234 -15.73 23.78 -19.95
CA PRO A 234 -17.15 23.45 -20.16
C PRO A 234 -17.79 22.71 -18.98
N ILE A 235 -17.09 21.81 -18.30
CA ILE A 235 -17.59 21.16 -17.07
C ILE A 235 -17.90 22.21 -16.01
N ALA A 236 -16.97 23.12 -15.74
CA ALA A 236 -17.14 24.17 -14.76
C ALA A 236 -18.31 25.12 -15.11
N ALA A 237 -18.44 25.46 -16.38
CA ALA A 237 -19.56 26.30 -16.83
C ALA A 237 -20.90 25.59 -16.65
N MET A 238 -21.02 24.32 -16.99
CA MET A 238 -22.24 23.53 -16.79
C MET A 238 -22.59 23.39 -15.31
N LEU A 239 -21.62 23.00 -14.48
CA LEU A 239 -21.83 22.78 -13.03
C LEU A 239 -22.16 24.09 -12.32
N TRP A 240 -21.48 25.19 -12.66
CA TRP A 240 -21.80 26.48 -12.06
C TRP A 240 -23.20 26.96 -12.45
N THR A 241 -23.60 26.85 -13.74
CA THR A 241 -24.95 27.19 -14.18
C THR A 241 -26.00 26.32 -13.49
N GLY A 242 -25.70 25.04 -13.29
CA GLY A 242 -26.55 24.13 -12.50
C GLY A 242 -26.67 24.59 -11.05
N TRP A 243 -25.56 24.87 -10.38
CA TRP A 243 -25.55 25.37 -9.00
C TRP A 243 -26.35 26.68 -8.86
N GLU A 244 -26.10 27.63 -9.74
CA GLU A 244 -26.86 28.90 -9.77
C GLU A 244 -28.36 28.65 -9.96
N THR A 245 -28.75 27.79 -10.88
CA THR A 245 -30.15 27.42 -11.13
C THR A 245 -30.78 26.77 -9.89
N PHE A 246 -30.05 25.88 -9.23
CA PHE A 246 -30.51 25.24 -8.01
C PHE A 246 -30.72 26.24 -6.89
N VAL A 247 -29.72 27.09 -6.61
CA VAL A 247 -29.80 28.10 -5.53
C VAL A 247 -30.93 29.10 -5.77
N LEU A 248 -31.09 29.59 -7.02
CA LEU A 248 -32.15 30.57 -7.37
C LEU A 248 -33.55 29.97 -7.21
N ARG A 249 -33.74 28.68 -7.46
CA ARG A 249 -35.04 28.02 -7.31
C ARG A 249 -35.36 27.57 -5.89
N MET A 250 -34.37 27.02 -5.19
CA MET A 250 -34.59 26.36 -3.91
C MET A 250 -34.35 27.28 -2.70
N ALA A 251 -33.46 28.28 -2.83
CA ALA A 251 -33.07 29.13 -1.72
C ALA A 251 -32.90 30.62 -2.11
N PRO A 252 -33.92 31.26 -2.74
CA PRO A 252 -33.78 32.61 -3.30
C PRO A 252 -33.44 33.68 -2.25
N ARG A 253 -33.85 33.49 -0.99
CA ARG A 253 -33.55 34.43 0.11
C ARG A 253 -32.07 34.48 0.45
N TYR A 254 -31.35 33.36 0.34
CA TYR A 254 -29.95 33.20 0.69
C TYR A 254 -29.01 33.20 -0.52
N ARG A 255 -29.52 33.56 -1.71
CA ARG A 255 -28.81 33.43 -3.00
C ARG A 255 -27.39 33.99 -2.98
N ARG A 256 -27.17 35.18 -2.43
CA ARG A 256 -25.84 35.83 -2.46
C ARG A 256 -24.79 35.04 -1.68
N GLY A 257 -25.11 34.58 -0.47
CA GLY A 257 -24.19 33.80 0.36
C GLY A 257 -23.99 32.39 -0.18
N LEU A 258 -25.08 31.67 -0.47
CA LEU A 258 -25.01 30.29 -0.93
C LEU A 258 -24.35 30.17 -2.29
N LEU A 259 -24.54 31.12 -3.20
CA LEU A 259 -23.95 31.07 -4.54
C LEU A 259 -22.43 30.99 -4.48
N TRP A 260 -21.80 31.83 -3.65
CA TRP A 260 -20.33 31.94 -3.58
C TRP A 260 -19.70 31.04 -2.53
N LEU A 261 -20.48 30.47 -1.61
CA LEU A 261 -19.97 29.57 -0.56
C LEU A 261 -19.05 28.45 -1.08
N PRO A 262 -19.42 27.70 -2.12
CA PRO A 262 -18.55 26.67 -2.66
C PRO A 262 -17.23 27.21 -3.17
N ALA A 263 -17.23 28.36 -3.86
CA ALA A 263 -16.02 28.96 -4.39
C ALA A 263 -15.04 29.37 -3.26
N VAL A 264 -15.57 29.93 -2.16
CA VAL A 264 -14.76 30.26 -0.97
C VAL A 264 -14.19 29.01 -0.32
N LEU A 265 -14.98 27.94 -0.21
CA LEU A 265 -14.51 26.69 0.37
C LEU A 265 -13.47 25.99 -0.52
N TRP A 266 -13.64 25.99 -1.83
CA TRP A 266 -12.60 25.47 -2.74
C TRP A 266 -11.31 26.25 -2.65
N MET A 267 -11.40 27.57 -2.61
CA MET A 267 -10.25 28.43 -2.41
C MET A 267 -9.54 28.09 -1.10
N ALA A 268 -10.29 27.97 0.00
CA ALA A 268 -9.71 27.59 1.30
C ALA A 268 -9.02 26.23 1.25
N ILE A 269 -9.66 25.21 0.65
CA ILE A 269 -9.06 23.87 0.49
C ILE A 269 -7.79 23.95 -0.37
N ALA A 270 -7.81 24.67 -1.49
CA ALA A 270 -6.67 24.80 -2.38
C ALA A 270 -5.47 25.50 -1.70
N TRP A 271 -5.73 26.52 -0.87
CA TRP A 271 -4.68 27.23 -0.12
C TRP A 271 -4.16 26.45 1.09
N ILE A 272 -5.03 25.69 1.74
CA ILE A 272 -4.64 24.87 2.91
C ILE A 272 -3.90 23.60 2.48
N ALA A 273 -4.21 23.05 1.29
CA ALA A 273 -3.66 21.77 0.85
C ALA A 273 -2.12 21.68 0.87
N PRO A 274 -1.35 22.68 0.41
CA PRO A 274 0.10 22.63 0.46
C PRO A 274 0.64 22.44 1.88
N VAL A 275 0.08 23.16 2.86
CA VAL A 275 0.56 23.16 4.24
C VAL A 275 0.00 21.99 5.06
N ARG A 276 -1.29 21.66 4.87
CA ARG A 276 -1.98 20.64 5.67
C ARG A 276 -1.69 19.21 5.20
N TYR A 277 -1.56 19.00 3.89
CA TYR A 277 -1.49 17.66 3.30
C TYR A 277 -0.15 17.39 2.61
N ILE A 278 0.33 18.31 1.76
CA ILE A 278 1.50 18.06 0.90
C ILE A 278 2.79 18.19 1.71
N LEU A 279 3.01 19.33 2.36
CA LEU A 279 4.22 19.59 3.12
C LEU A 279 4.52 18.52 4.17
N PRO A 280 3.57 18.10 5.04
CA PRO A 280 3.85 17.06 6.03
C PRO A 280 4.21 15.71 5.43
N THR A 281 3.72 15.40 4.21
CA THR A 281 4.02 14.15 3.53
C THR A 281 5.42 14.13 2.93
N TYR A 282 5.90 15.27 2.41
CA TYR A 282 7.20 15.39 1.75
C TYR A 282 8.28 16.09 2.60
N SER A 283 7.95 16.55 3.80
CA SER A 283 8.97 17.02 4.74
C SER A 283 9.91 15.89 5.10
N GLY A 284 11.19 16.19 5.19
CA GLY A 284 12.17 15.29 5.77
C GLY A 284 11.88 15.01 7.25
N PRO A 285 12.62 14.08 7.88
CA PRO A 285 12.45 13.77 9.29
C PRO A 285 12.80 14.98 10.16
N ALA A 286 12.05 15.14 11.25
CA ALA A 286 12.40 16.13 12.27
C ALA A 286 13.59 15.64 13.10
N PHE A 287 14.36 16.59 13.64
CA PHE A 287 15.44 16.28 14.58
C PHE A 287 14.88 15.63 15.86
N LEU A 288 15.45 14.50 16.23
CA LEU A 288 15.08 13.77 17.43
C LEU A 288 15.94 14.21 18.62
N THR A 289 15.32 14.78 19.65
CA THR A 289 16.01 15.24 20.85
C THR A 289 16.28 14.13 21.85
N ALA A 290 15.38 13.14 21.97
CA ALA A 290 15.51 12.01 22.87
C ALA A 290 14.81 10.77 22.30
N LEU A 291 15.29 9.59 22.69
CA LEU A 291 14.60 8.34 22.35
C LEU A 291 13.30 8.21 23.13
N PRO A 292 12.19 7.76 22.52
CA PRO A 292 10.94 7.55 23.21
C PRO A 292 11.01 6.40 24.21
N ALA A 293 10.15 6.44 25.22
CA ALA A 293 10.00 5.33 26.16
C ALA A 293 9.62 4.03 25.43
N GLY A 294 10.27 2.92 25.80
CA GLY A 294 10.07 1.61 25.18
C GLY A 294 10.89 1.37 23.90
N ALA A 295 11.70 2.32 23.44
CA ALA A 295 12.69 2.06 22.41
C ALA A 295 13.79 1.14 22.98
N ARG A 296 14.13 0.09 22.24
CA ARG A 296 15.19 -0.86 22.60
C ARG A 296 16.49 -0.39 21.97
N VAL A 297 17.49 -0.13 22.77
CA VAL A 297 18.82 0.28 22.31
C VAL A 297 19.46 -0.84 21.49
N VAL A 298 20.02 -0.48 20.34
CA VAL A 298 20.72 -1.40 19.43
C VAL A 298 22.19 -1.04 19.35
N ASP A 299 22.48 0.24 19.11
CA ASP A 299 23.83 0.80 19.06
C ASP A 299 24.74 0.11 18.03
N ALA A 300 24.38 0.17 16.76
CA ALA A 300 25.17 -0.39 15.67
C ALA A 300 25.54 0.68 14.65
N THR A 301 26.78 0.68 14.19
CA THR A 301 27.31 1.65 13.21
C THR A 301 27.50 0.99 11.84
N PHE A 302 27.09 1.70 10.78
CA PHE A 302 27.16 1.24 9.40
C PHE A 302 28.11 2.13 8.60
N ALA A 303 29.17 1.52 8.03
CA ALA A 303 30.20 2.18 7.22
C ALA A 303 30.75 3.47 7.85
N GLU A 304 30.71 3.61 9.17
CA GLU A 304 31.07 4.81 9.94
C GLU A 304 30.28 6.09 9.58
N HIS A 305 29.23 5.97 8.76
CA HIS A 305 28.38 7.08 8.34
C HIS A 305 27.10 7.21 9.14
N LEU A 306 26.41 6.09 9.38
CA LEU A 306 25.14 6.06 10.13
C LEU A 306 25.23 5.13 11.33
N ARG A 307 24.54 5.50 12.41
CA ARG A 307 24.39 4.71 13.62
C ARG A 307 22.93 4.43 13.87
N LEU A 308 22.55 3.17 14.00
CA LEU A 308 21.24 2.77 14.50
C LEU A 308 21.26 2.83 16.01
N LEU A 309 20.60 3.83 16.59
CA LEU A 309 20.56 4.05 18.03
C LEU A 309 19.66 3.04 18.73
N ALA A 310 18.44 2.87 18.21
CA ALA A 310 17.42 2.06 18.82
C ALA A 310 16.34 1.62 17.82
N VAL A 311 15.52 0.65 18.24
CA VAL A 311 14.31 0.21 17.54
C VAL A 311 13.13 0.33 18.50
N GLN A 312 12.04 0.98 18.06
CA GLN A 312 10.73 0.92 18.70
C GLN A 312 9.96 -0.25 18.10
N PRO A 313 9.83 -1.39 18.78
CA PRO A 313 9.17 -2.55 18.22
C PRO A 313 7.66 -2.36 18.16
N GLY A 314 7.07 -2.97 17.14
CA GLY A 314 5.64 -2.89 16.87
C GLY A 314 4.83 -4.09 17.37
N ARG A 315 3.52 -4.00 17.16
CA ARG A 315 2.57 -5.10 17.34
C ARG A 315 1.63 -5.16 16.15
N ALA A 316 1.30 -6.36 15.71
CA ALA A 316 0.37 -6.61 14.61
C ALA A 316 -0.52 -7.82 14.91
N THR A 317 -1.54 -8.02 14.10
CA THR A 317 -2.32 -9.25 14.00
C THR A 317 -2.19 -9.80 12.58
N PRO A 318 -2.41 -11.10 12.33
CA PRO A 318 -2.47 -11.63 10.97
C PRO A 318 -3.48 -10.86 10.11
N GLY A 319 -3.05 -10.42 8.92
CA GLY A 319 -3.82 -9.57 8.02
C GLY A 319 -3.79 -8.07 8.34
N GLY A 320 -3.10 -7.66 9.42
CA GLY A 320 -2.88 -6.27 9.80
C GLY A 320 -1.53 -5.72 9.33
N SER A 321 -1.03 -4.66 9.99
CA SER A 321 0.28 -4.07 9.71
C SER A 321 1.14 -3.99 10.98
N LEU A 322 2.41 -4.36 10.87
CA LEU A 322 3.42 -4.17 11.89
C LEU A 322 4.00 -2.76 11.75
N ARG A 323 3.79 -1.92 12.76
CA ARG A 323 4.35 -0.57 12.82
C ARG A 323 5.56 -0.55 13.73
N LEU A 324 6.73 -0.29 13.17
CA LEU A 324 7.98 -0.14 13.91
C LEU A 324 8.69 1.15 13.52
N THR A 325 9.59 1.62 14.37
CA THR A 325 10.41 2.81 14.08
C THR A 325 11.87 2.51 14.38
N LEU A 326 12.73 2.84 13.43
CA LEU A 326 14.17 2.84 13.60
C LEU A 326 14.64 4.25 13.96
N PHE A 327 15.59 4.36 14.90
CA PHE A 327 16.16 5.65 15.31
C PHE A 327 17.61 5.72 14.89
N TRP A 328 17.90 6.68 14.02
CA TRP A 328 19.19 6.83 13.38
C TRP A 328 19.92 8.09 13.83
N GLU A 329 21.24 8.05 13.78
CA GLU A 329 22.12 9.20 13.92
C GLU A 329 23.10 9.24 12.74
N CYS A 330 23.26 10.39 12.12
CA CYS A 330 24.26 10.61 11.10
C CYS A 330 25.59 10.98 11.76
N LEU A 331 26.63 10.19 11.52
CA LEU A 331 27.93 10.39 12.14
C LEU A 331 28.85 11.24 11.26
N ARG A 332 28.86 10.97 9.96
CA ARG A 332 29.70 11.64 8.96
C ARG A 332 28.92 11.82 7.66
N PRO A 333 29.25 12.84 6.85
CA PRO A 333 28.72 12.97 5.51
C PRO A 333 29.01 11.72 4.69
N THR A 334 28.05 11.28 3.88
CA THR A 334 28.22 10.15 2.98
C THR A 334 28.11 10.61 1.53
N PRO A 335 29.01 10.18 0.62
CA PRO A 335 28.94 10.56 -0.78
C PRO A 335 27.83 9.84 -1.55
N GLN A 336 27.32 8.71 -1.03
CA GLN A 336 26.28 7.93 -1.67
C GLN A 336 24.97 7.94 -0.87
N PRO A 337 23.81 7.92 -1.56
CA PRO A 337 22.53 7.82 -0.92
C PRO A 337 22.24 6.36 -0.51
N TRP A 338 22.44 6.01 0.74
CA TRP A 338 22.18 4.68 1.26
C TRP A 338 20.69 4.32 1.23
N SER A 339 20.41 3.10 0.81
CA SER A 339 19.11 2.46 1.03
C SER A 339 19.19 1.58 2.26
N ILE A 340 18.16 1.64 3.11
CA ILE A 340 17.98 0.73 4.24
C ILE A 340 17.23 -0.49 3.75
N PHE A 341 17.73 -1.66 4.06
CA PHE A 341 16.98 -2.89 3.90
C PHE A 341 16.51 -3.45 5.23
N LEU A 342 15.29 -4.02 5.22
CA LEU A 342 14.69 -4.77 6.31
C LEU A 342 14.23 -6.10 5.72
N HIS A 343 14.99 -7.16 6.00
CA HIS A 343 14.71 -8.48 5.49
C HIS A 343 14.23 -9.40 6.62
N PRO A 344 13.10 -10.09 6.47
CA PRO A 344 12.62 -11.02 7.49
C PRO A 344 13.59 -12.18 7.66
N VAL A 345 13.88 -12.50 8.90
CA VAL A 345 14.67 -13.69 9.25
C VAL A 345 13.72 -14.88 9.33
N PRO A 346 14.05 -16.01 8.68
CA PRO A 346 13.25 -17.22 8.77
C PRO A 346 13.05 -17.68 10.22
N THR A 347 11.85 -18.14 10.54
CA THR A 347 11.43 -18.65 11.83
C THR A 347 10.82 -20.05 11.68
N ALA A 348 10.77 -20.85 12.73
CA ALA A 348 10.11 -22.15 12.73
C ALA A 348 8.59 -22.00 12.49
N HIS A 349 8.02 -20.90 13.01
CA HIS A 349 6.63 -20.51 12.80
C HIS A 349 6.60 -19.34 11.83
N PRO A 350 6.31 -19.54 10.52
CA PRO A 350 6.51 -18.56 9.48
C PRO A 350 5.59 -17.33 9.64
N VAL A 351 6.18 -16.16 9.49
CA VAL A 351 5.47 -14.88 9.41
C VAL A 351 5.62 -14.34 8.00
N GLU A 352 4.48 -14.15 7.33
CA GLU A 352 4.44 -13.63 5.96
C GLU A 352 4.54 -12.10 5.99
N ILE A 353 5.75 -11.56 5.77
CA ILE A 353 6.02 -10.13 5.62
C ILE A 353 6.96 -9.89 4.44
N PRO A 354 6.78 -8.79 3.67
CA PRO A 354 7.65 -8.46 2.56
C PRO A 354 9.02 -7.97 3.04
N GLN A 355 10.01 -8.11 2.17
CA GLN A 355 11.26 -7.35 2.26
C GLN A 355 11.00 -5.88 1.94
N ILE A 356 11.75 -4.99 2.58
CA ILE A 356 11.68 -3.56 2.34
C ILE A 356 13.09 -3.04 2.04
N ASP A 357 13.24 -2.38 0.89
CA ASP A 357 14.48 -1.75 0.43
C ASP A 357 14.17 -0.33 -0.02
N ARG A 358 14.51 0.67 0.79
CA ARG A 358 14.21 2.07 0.47
C ARG A 358 15.19 3.03 1.14
N HIS A 359 15.28 4.25 0.59
CA HIS A 359 15.91 5.36 1.32
C HIS A 359 15.16 5.65 2.63
N PRO A 360 15.85 6.20 3.64
CA PRO A 360 15.26 6.55 4.92
C PRO A 360 14.00 7.41 4.79
N TYR A 361 13.19 7.41 5.86
CA TYR A 361 12.00 8.24 5.99
C TYR A 361 11.03 8.13 4.80
N ARG A 362 10.58 6.88 4.52
CA ARG A 362 9.67 6.56 3.40
C ARG A 362 10.25 6.84 2.00
N GLY A 363 11.57 6.91 1.87
CA GLY A 363 12.24 7.27 0.63
C GLY A 363 12.37 8.77 0.37
N LEU A 364 12.04 9.60 1.35
CA LEU A 364 12.01 11.07 1.24
C LEU A 364 13.25 11.76 1.80
N PHE A 365 14.17 11.01 2.41
CA PHE A 365 15.38 11.55 3.01
C PHE A 365 16.61 10.86 2.45
N SER A 366 17.48 11.64 1.80
CA SER A 366 18.77 11.15 1.35
C SER A 366 19.79 11.21 2.48
N THR A 367 20.56 10.15 2.64
CA THR A 367 21.65 10.14 3.62
C THR A 367 22.77 11.12 3.25
N THR A 368 22.89 11.53 1.98
CA THR A 368 23.81 12.57 1.53
C THR A 368 23.50 13.94 2.13
N ASP A 369 22.23 14.19 2.44
CA ASP A 369 21.74 15.46 2.99
C ASP A 369 21.71 15.47 4.52
N CYS A 370 22.23 14.41 5.14
CA CYS A 370 22.18 14.22 6.59
C CYS A 370 23.42 14.83 7.28
N PRO A 371 23.28 15.93 8.04
CA PRO A 371 24.44 16.53 8.70
C PRO A 371 24.91 15.67 9.89
N PRO A 372 26.20 15.71 10.24
CA PRO A 372 26.73 15.02 11.40
C PRO A 372 25.99 15.39 12.69
N GLY A 373 25.69 14.40 13.52
CA GLY A 373 24.93 14.56 14.77
C GLY A 373 23.42 14.68 14.59
N PHE A 374 22.91 14.68 13.35
CA PHE A 374 21.47 14.69 13.11
C PHE A 374 20.85 13.35 13.48
N ARG A 375 19.90 13.39 14.40
CA ARG A 375 19.13 12.22 14.84
C ARG A 375 17.73 12.27 14.30
N PHE A 376 17.22 11.13 13.81
CA PHE A 376 15.88 11.07 13.25
C PHE A 376 15.20 9.72 13.47
N ALA A 377 13.87 9.77 13.43
CA ALA A 377 13.01 8.59 13.46
C ALA A 377 12.62 8.20 12.03
N ASP A 378 12.76 6.92 11.71
CA ASP A 378 12.36 6.32 10.42
C ASP A 378 11.24 5.30 10.65
N PRO A 379 9.97 5.70 10.43
CA PRO A 379 8.84 4.83 10.67
C PRO A 379 8.59 3.86 9.51
N TYR A 380 8.25 2.62 9.87
CA TYR A 380 7.86 1.56 8.94
C TYR A 380 6.48 1.03 9.28
N GLU A 381 5.72 0.74 8.24
CA GLU A 381 4.45 0.02 8.31
C GLU A 381 4.53 -1.16 7.35
N ILE A 382 4.64 -2.38 7.90
CA ILE A 382 4.89 -3.62 7.17
C ILE A 382 3.61 -4.45 7.18
N PRO A 383 2.99 -4.77 6.04
CA PRO A 383 1.82 -5.64 6.01
C PRO A 383 2.19 -7.05 6.48
N VAL A 384 1.32 -7.63 7.30
CA VAL A 384 1.46 -9.00 7.83
C VAL A 384 0.43 -9.88 7.13
N GLY A 385 0.87 -10.96 6.50
CA GLY A 385 0.00 -11.90 5.81
C GLY A 385 -1.04 -12.54 6.73
N ARG A 386 -2.17 -12.92 6.18
CA ARG A 386 -3.27 -13.53 6.95
C ARG A 386 -2.94 -14.92 7.49
N ARG A 387 -1.98 -15.61 6.88
CA ARG A 387 -1.52 -16.95 7.27
C ARG A 387 -0.33 -16.93 8.21
N SER A 388 0.12 -15.74 8.64
CA SER A 388 1.23 -15.60 9.57
C SER A 388 0.93 -16.31 10.88
N ALA A 389 1.93 -17.04 11.38
CA ALA A 389 1.84 -17.66 12.69
C ALA A 389 1.75 -16.61 13.80
N ALA A 390 0.95 -16.91 14.82
CA ALA A 390 0.73 -16.03 15.96
C ALA A 390 0.36 -16.84 17.21
N PRO A 391 0.91 -16.50 18.39
CA PRO A 391 1.86 -15.40 18.62
C PRO A 391 3.28 -15.73 18.16
N THR A 392 3.97 -14.79 17.52
CA THR A 392 5.35 -14.96 17.04
C THR A 392 6.10 -13.63 17.04
N VAL A 393 7.37 -13.63 17.40
CA VAL A 393 8.24 -12.46 17.35
C VAL A 393 8.82 -12.31 15.95
N VAL A 394 8.64 -11.11 15.38
CA VAL A 394 9.22 -10.75 14.09
C VAL A 394 10.67 -10.32 14.27
N ARG A 395 11.59 -11.01 13.60
CA ARG A 395 12.99 -10.64 13.51
C ARG A 395 13.31 -10.12 12.13
N LEU A 396 13.99 -8.99 12.08
CA LEU A 396 14.44 -8.36 10.85
C LEU A 396 15.96 -8.23 10.85
N GLN A 397 16.57 -8.65 9.76
CA GLN A 397 17.93 -8.27 9.42
C GLN A 397 17.90 -6.83 8.86
N ILE A 398 18.72 -5.96 9.45
CA ILE A 398 18.82 -4.56 9.06
C ILE A 398 20.20 -4.30 8.47
N GLY A 399 20.25 -3.58 7.35
CA GLY A 399 21.51 -3.15 6.77
C GLY A 399 21.31 -1.95 5.84
N LEU A 400 22.45 -1.45 5.35
CA LEU A 400 22.51 -0.39 4.35
C LEU A 400 23.17 -0.93 3.09
N TRP A 401 22.68 -0.53 1.94
CA TRP A 401 23.25 -0.87 0.66
C TRP A 401 23.18 0.29 -0.33
N ASP A 402 24.19 0.34 -1.20
CA ASP A 402 24.22 1.28 -2.30
C ASP A 402 23.53 0.67 -3.53
N ARG A 403 22.44 1.28 -3.98
CA ARG A 403 21.67 0.81 -5.14
C ARG A 403 22.45 0.82 -6.45
N ALA A 404 23.42 1.71 -6.60
CA ALA A 404 24.18 1.84 -7.84
C ALA A 404 25.21 0.72 -8.01
N THR A 405 25.81 0.28 -6.91
CA THR A 405 26.91 -0.71 -6.91
C THR A 405 26.53 -2.06 -6.36
N GLY A 406 25.43 -2.14 -5.58
CA GLY A 406 25.05 -3.33 -4.81
C GLY A 406 25.89 -3.53 -3.54
N TRP A 407 26.80 -2.61 -3.22
CA TRP A 407 27.68 -2.74 -2.05
C TRP A 407 26.89 -2.61 -0.74
N ILE A 408 27.14 -3.54 0.18
CA ILE A 408 26.53 -3.57 1.51
C ILE A 408 27.52 -2.94 2.51
N ALA A 409 27.03 -2.02 3.32
CA ALA A 409 27.82 -1.34 4.34
C ALA A 409 28.29 -2.30 5.43
N PRO A 410 29.58 -2.30 5.80
CA PRO A 410 30.06 -3.05 6.95
C PRO A 410 29.43 -2.54 8.25
N ILE A 411 29.15 -3.47 9.16
CA ILE A 411 28.45 -3.19 10.42
C ILE A 411 29.43 -3.40 11.59
N ARG A 412 29.35 -2.52 12.58
CA ARG A 412 30.02 -2.67 13.87
C ARG A 412 28.98 -2.56 15.00
N ASP A 413 29.10 -3.39 16.01
CA ASP A 413 28.28 -3.29 17.23
C ASP A 413 28.67 -2.07 18.09
N GLY A 414 27.94 -1.82 19.19
CA GLY A 414 28.20 -0.72 20.11
C GLY A 414 29.56 -0.78 20.82
N GLN A 415 30.27 -1.89 20.71
CA GLN A 415 31.64 -2.08 21.21
C GLN A 415 32.69 -1.91 20.08
N GLY A 416 32.25 -1.56 18.88
CA GLY A 416 33.13 -1.38 17.70
C GLY A 416 33.55 -2.70 17.02
N ARG A 417 33.06 -3.85 17.44
CA ARG A 417 33.39 -5.15 16.84
C ARG A 417 32.61 -5.36 15.54
N PRO A 418 33.25 -5.90 14.50
CA PRO A 418 32.56 -6.20 13.25
C PRO A 418 31.51 -7.30 13.48
N VAL A 419 30.35 -7.15 12.84
CA VAL A 419 29.28 -8.15 12.81
C VAL A 419 28.82 -8.37 11.37
N ASP A 420 28.58 -9.62 11.01
CA ASP A 420 28.16 -9.97 9.65
C ASP A 420 26.73 -9.54 9.37
N HIS A 421 25.85 -9.70 10.37
CA HIS A 421 24.42 -9.41 10.24
C HIS A 421 23.89 -8.76 11.53
N LEU A 422 23.17 -7.66 11.37
CA LEU A 422 22.42 -7.06 12.47
C LEU A 422 20.97 -7.56 12.43
N ILE A 423 20.61 -8.41 13.38
CA ILE A 423 19.24 -8.91 13.54
C ILE A 423 18.62 -8.26 14.77
N VAL A 424 17.42 -7.70 14.59
CA VAL A 424 16.67 -7.06 15.67
C VAL A 424 15.27 -7.68 15.81
N GLU A 425 14.76 -7.68 17.03
CA GLU A 425 13.37 -8.03 17.31
C GLU A 425 12.48 -6.81 17.03
N ALA A 426 11.90 -6.81 15.84
CA ALA A 426 11.15 -5.67 15.29
C ALA A 426 9.72 -5.55 15.83
N GLY A 427 9.20 -6.61 16.43
CA GLY A 427 7.85 -6.62 17.00
C GLY A 427 7.27 -8.00 17.18
N LYS A 428 5.96 -8.05 17.46
CA LYS A 428 5.21 -9.28 17.71
C LYS A 428 3.93 -9.32 16.88
N VAL A 429 3.70 -10.45 16.23
CA VAL A 429 2.39 -10.80 15.69
C VAL A 429 1.59 -11.44 16.81
N ARG A 430 0.50 -10.80 17.20
CA ARG A 430 -0.43 -11.24 18.25
C ARG A 430 -1.50 -12.15 17.68
N GLY A 431 -1.91 -13.16 18.44
CA GLY A 431 -2.98 -14.06 18.06
C GLY A 431 -3.12 -15.20 19.07
N ARG A 432 -4.04 -16.10 18.77
CA ARG A 432 -4.21 -17.32 19.52
C ARG A 432 -3.80 -18.51 18.66
N ALA A 433 -3.12 -19.49 19.25
CA ALA A 433 -2.87 -20.75 18.58
C ALA A 433 -4.19 -21.44 18.20
N PRO A 434 -4.24 -22.12 17.06
CA PRO A 434 -5.50 -22.49 16.44
C PRO A 434 -6.27 -23.67 17.06
N SER A 435 -5.73 -24.53 17.90
CA SER A 435 -6.43 -25.75 18.31
C SER A 435 -6.38 -26.04 19.80
N ALA A 436 -7.46 -26.67 20.31
CA ALA A 436 -7.44 -27.30 21.60
C ALA A 436 -6.53 -28.55 21.52
N PRO A 437 -5.68 -28.78 22.55
CA PRO A 437 -4.81 -29.96 22.61
C PRO A 437 -5.61 -31.26 22.68
N ALA A 438 -5.08 -32.31 22.07
CA ALA A 438 -5.73 -33.64 22.10
C ALA A 438 -5.81 -34.19 23.53
N SER A 439 -4.80 -33.93 24.36
CA SER A 439 -4.77 -34.30 25.77
C SER A 439 -4.74 -33.03 26.63
N PRO A 440 -5.87 -32.60 27.23
CA PRO A 440 -5.91 -31.40 28.05
C PRO A 440 -5.18 -31.60 29.37
N LEU A 441 -4.48 -30.57 29.82
CA LEU A 441 -3.76 -30.48 31.08
C LEU A 441 -4.13 -29.17 31.79
N ASP A 442 -3.81 -29.07 33.10
CA ASP A 442 -4.01 -27.84 33.87
C ASP A 442 -2.92 -27.66 34.92
N TRP A 443 -1.69 -27.38 34.48
CA TRP A 443 -0.56 -27.14 35.35
C TRP A 443 -0.13 -25.67 35.27
N ARG A 444 -0.10 -24.97 36.40
CA ARG A 444 0.53 -23.65 36.48
C ARG A 444 2.03 -23.82 36.64
N VAL A 445 2.81 -23.19 35.76
CA VAL A 445 4.26 -23.28 35.71
C VAL A 445 4.84 -21.86 35.61
N GLY A 446 5.19 -21.27 36.74
CA GLY A 446 5.69 -19.91 36.81
C GLY A 446 4.70 -18.91 36.19
N PRO A 447 5.09 -18.13 35.12
CA PRO A 447 4.25 -17.13 34.49
C PRO A 447 3.27 -17.69 33.46
N ALA A 448 3.26 -19.01 33.23
CA ALA A 448 2.44 -19.67 32.23
C ALA A 448 1.67 -20.86 32.76
N ARG A 449 0.65 -21.28 32.04
CA ARG A 449 -0.14 -22.49 32.31
C ARG A 449 0.05 -23.47 31.17
N LEU A 450 0.42 -24.70 31.47
CA LEU A 450 0.45 -25.80 30.54
C LEU A 450 -0.97 -26.36 30.40
N ILE A 451 -1.62 -26.08 29.26
CA ILE A 451 -3.03 -26.38 29.02
C ILE A 451 -3.27 -27.69 28.28
N GLY A 452 -2.22 -28.33 27.81
CA GLY A 452 -2.34 -29.63 27.15
C GLY A 452 -1.07 -30.08 26.46
N MET A 453 -1.15 -31.27 25.88
CA MET A 453 -0.06 -31.85 25.08
C MET A 453 -0.58 -32.71 23.94
N GLU A 454 0.31 -32.98 22.99
CA GLU A 454 0.19 -34.04 21.98
C GLU A 454 1.44 -34.91 22.02
N ILE A 455 1.24 -36.21 22.05
CA ILE A 455 2.29 -37.22 22.07
C ILE A 455 1.81 -38.48 21.34
N PRO A 456 2.65 -39.22 20.62
CA PRO A 456 2.31 -40.55 20.10
C PRO A 456 1.93 -41.53 21.20
N GLU A 457 0.95 -42.40 20.95
CA GLU A 457 0.46 -43.41 21.92
C GLU A 457 1.54 -44.48 22.25
N ALA A 458 2.34 -44.82 21.26
CA ALA A 458 3.46 -45.75 21.42
C ALA A 458 4.60 -45.37 20.48
N VAL A 459 5.81 -45.69 20.90
CA VAL A 459 7.07 -45.43 20.16
C VAL A 459 7.95 -46.68 20.20
N HIS A 460 8.86 -46.81 19.22
CA HIS A 460 9.84 -47.88 19.16
C HIS A 460 11.27 -47.35 19.33
N PRO A 461 12.22 -48.17 19.79
CA PRO A 461 13.64 -47.83 19.70
C PRO A 461 14.00 -47.42 18.26
N GLY A 462 14.82 -46.36 18.09
CA GLY A 462 15.14 -45.76 16.78
C GLY A 462 14.21 -44.65 16.33
N ASP A 463 13.01 -44.50 16.90
CA ASP A 463 12.04 -43.50 16.50
C ASP A 463 12.49 -42.06 16.84
N ARG A 464 12.08 -41.12 15.96
CA ARG A 464 12.10 -39.69 16.26
C ARG A 464 10.67 -39.23 16.47
N ILE A 465 10.35 -38.78 17.66
CA ILE A 465 9.03 -38.32 18.04
C ILE A 465 9.03 -36.82 18.36
N THR A 466 7.86 -36.21 18.33
CA THR A 466 7.69 -34.83 18.81
C THR A 466 6.65 -34.83 19.91
N VAL A 467 7.03 -34.31 21.08
CA VAL A 467 6.09 -33.94 22.14
C VAL A 467 5.73 -32.48 21.94
N THR A 468 4.48 -32.19 21.67
CA THR A 468 4.01 -30.79 21.53
C THR A 468 3.29 -30.38 22.80
N LEU A 469 3.82 -29.35 23.47
CA LEU A 469 3.21 -28.72 24.63
C LEU A 469 2.36 -27.55 24.21
N TYR A 470 1.23 -27.34 24.89
CA TYR A 470 0.37 -26.20 24.67
C TYR A 470 0.36 -25.29 25.88
N TRP A 471 0.81 -24.07 25.69
CA TRP A 471 0.95 -23.09 26.75
C TRP A 471 -0.04 -21.95 26.65
N GLU A 472 -0.49 -21.44 27.80
CA GLU A 472 -1.21 -20.17 27.95
C GLU A 472 -0.44 -19.28 28.91
N VAL A 473 -0.08 -18.09 28.48
CA VAL A 473 0.62 -17.10 29.31
C VAL A 473 -0.37 -16.45 30.28
N GLU A 474 -0.08 -16.51 31.58
CA GLU A 474 -0.89 -15.85 32.62
C GLU A 474 -0.30 -14.49 33.03
N ALA A 475 1.01 -14.32 32.99
CA ALA A 475 1.68 -13.08 33.37
C ALA A 475 2.84 -12.73 32.43
N ALA A 476 3.03 -11.44 32.17
CA ALA A 476 4.23 -10.97 31.50
C ALA A 476 5.46 -11.15 32.42
N THR A 477 6.61 -11.41 31.82
CA THR A 477 7.87 -11.62 32.55
C THR A 477 9.02 -10.92 31.84
N ALA A 478 9.97 -10.40 32.63
CA ALA A 478 11.25 -9.92 32.12
C ALA A 478 12.32 -11.02 32.11
N GLU A 479 12.04 -12.15 32.75
CA GLU A 479 12.97 -13.25 32.84
C GLU A 479 13.01 -14.12 31.59
N GLU A 480 14.17 -14.65 31.26
CA GLU A 480 14.33 -15.57 30.14
C GLU A 480 14.06 -17.01 30.62
N TRP A 481 12.94 -17.57 30.19
CA TRP A 481 12.55 -18.94 30.49
C TRP A 481 12.88 -19.87 29.32
N ARG A 482 13.32 -21.10 29.66
CA ARG A 482 13.47 -22.23 28.75
C ARG A 482 12.49 -23.32 29.15
N VAL A 483 12.04 -24.09 28.20
CA VAL A 483 11.17 -25.26 28.42
C VAL A 483 12.03 -26.50 28.44
N PHE A 484 11.76 -27.39 29.37
CA PHE A 484 12.33 -28.75 29.38
C PHE A 484 11.21 -29.78 29.22
N VAL A 485 11.55 -30.88 28.55
CA VAL A 485 10.73 -32.11 28.43
C VAL A 485 11.66 -33.28 28.75
N HIS A 486 11.39 -33.98 29.86
CA HIS A 486 12.21 -35.04 30.39
C HIS A 486 11.42 -36.34 30.45
N LEU A 487 12.02 -37.46 30.02
CA LEU A 487 11.46 -38.81 30.10
C LEU A 487 12.22 -39.60 31.17
N GLY A 488 11.51 -40.21 32.11
CA GLY A 488 12.06 -41.05 33.18
C GLY A 488 11.61 -40.63 34.57
N ASP A 489 12.33 -41.08 35.60
CA ASP A 489 12.12 -40.73 36.99
C ASP A 489 12.59 -39.30 37.27
N PRO A 490 11.75 -38.40 37.82
CA PRO A 490 12.12 -37.02 38.08
C PRO A 490 13.24 -36.85 39.14
N GLU A 491 13.50 -37.87 39.95
CA GLU A 491 14.59 -37.89 40.94
C GLU A 491 15.93 -38.42 40.39
N GLN A 492 15.92 -38.91 39.16
CA GLN A 492 17.07 -39.44 38.45
C GLN A 492 17.42 -38.56 37.25
N PRO A 493 18.63 -38.63 36.72
CA PRO A 493 18.93 -38.02 35.43
C PRO A 493 17.95 -38.52 34.35
N PRO A 494 17.42 -37.62 33.50
CA PRO A 494 16.46 -38.03 32.52
C PRO A 494 17.05 -39.02 31.51
N ARG A 495 16.29 -40.05 31.14
CA ARG A 495 16.71 -41.03 30.14
C ARG A 495 16.71 -40.46 28.73
N LEU A 496 15.74 -39.58 28.44
CA LEU A 496 15.69 -38.74 27.26
C LEU A 496 15.23 -37.35 27.67
N GLN A 497 15.75 -36.34 26.98
CA GLN A 497 15.37 -34.97 27.24
C GLN A 497 15.46 -34.10 25.97
N HIS A 498 14.65 -33.07 25.95
CA HIS A 498 14.80 -31.96 25.04
C HIS A 498 14.52 -30.65 25.76
N ASP A 499 15.52 -29.77 25.78
CA ASP A 499 15.46 -28.48 26.44
C ASP A 499 15.66 -27.39 25.39
N GLY A 500 14.82 -26.35 25.40
CA GLY A 500 14.90 -25.30 24.40
C GLY A 500 14.16 -24.02 24.77
N PRO A 501 14.34 -22.95 23.98
CA PRO A 501 13.58 -21.74 24.15
C PRO A 501 12.12 -21.97 23.72
N PRO A 502 11.14 -21.28 24.32
CA PRO A 502 9.73 -21.43 24.01
C PRO A 502 9.43 -21.22 22.51
N ALA A 503 8.54 -22.05 21.94
CA ALA A 503 8.17 -22.07 20.53
C ALA A 503 9.42 -22.11 19.61
N GLN A 504 10.40 -22.96 19.95
CA GLN A 504 11.67 -23.08 19.21
C GLN A 504 12.42 -21.74 19.06
N GLY A 505 12.21 -20.81 20.01
CA GLY A 505 12.79 -19.47 20.02
C GLY A 505 11.97 -18.39 19.29
N ASP A 506 10.85 -18.73 18.71
CA ASP A 506 10.02 -17.76 18.00
C ASP A 506 9.15 -16.90 18.92
N LEU A 507 9.01 -17.33 20.20
CA LEU A 507 8.31 -16.56 21.22
C LEU A 507 9.11 -16.52 22.54
N PRO A 508 10.26 -15.81 22.61
CA PRO A 508 11.01 -15.64 23.85
C PRO A 508 10.14 -15.09 24.98
N SER A 509 10.35 -15.56 26.21
CA SER A 509 9.47 -15.24 27.35
C SER A 509 9.36 -13.74 27.67
N ARG A 510 10.39 -12.93 27.36
CA ARG A 510 10.34 -11.46 27.48
C ARG A 510 9.32 -10.78 26.55
N TRP A 511 8.74 -11.53 25.60
CA TRP A 511 7.65 -11.08 24.71
C TRP A 511 6.29 -11.66 25.11
N TRP A 512 6.22 -12.42 26.18
CA TRP A 512 4.97 -13.00 26.65
C TRP A 512 4.01 -11.93 27.12
N GLU A 513 2.76 -12.06 26.71
CA GLU A 513 1.66 -11.20 27.12
C GLU A 513 0.52 -12.08 27.66
N PRO A 514 -0.18 -11.68 28.74
CA PRO A 514 -1.30 -12.45 29.26
C PRO A 514 -2.32 -12.79 28.16
N GLY A 515 -2.69 -14.06 28.08
CA GLY A 515 -3.62 -14.58 27.06
C GLY A 515 -2.97 -15.07 25.77
N ASP A 516 -1.63 -14.96 25.62
CA ASP A 516 -0.93 -15.67 24.54
C ASP A 516 -1.11 -17.18 24.68
N ARG A 517 -1.46 -17.86 23.58
CA ARG A 517 -1.51 -19.31 23.50
C ARG A 517 -0.66 -19.79 22.34
N PHE A 518 0.22 -20.76 22.59
CA PHE A 518 1.13 -21.28 21.57
C PHE A 518 1.40 -22.76 21.75
N ALA A 519 1.71 -23.42 20.65
CA ALA A 519 2.25 -24.78 20.62
C ALA A 519 3.79 -24.73 20.66
N ASP A 520 4.38 -25.65 21.40
CA ASP A 520 5.80 -25.73 21.63
C ASP A 520 6.29 -27.16 21.37
N PRO A 521 6.78 -27.46 20.15
CA PRO A 521 7.20 -28.80 19.78
C PRO A 521 8.61 -29.13 20.29
N HIS A 522 8.74 -30.26 20.93
CA HIS A 522 9.99 -30.81 21.48
C HIS A 522 10.33 -32.14 20.80
N PRO A 523 11.30 -32.18 19.88
CA PRO A 523 11.75 -33.42 19.26
C PRO A 523 12.57 -34.26 20.25
N LEU A 524 12.24 -35.55 20.38
CA LEU A 524 12.97 -36.54 21.16
C LEU A 524 13.42 -37.67 20.20
N ALA A 525 14.69 -38.03 20.24
CA ALA A 525 15.21 -39.17 19.53
C ALA A 525 15.34 -40.36 20.50
N VAL A 526 14.59 -41.43 20.25
CA VAL A 526 14.67 -42.67 21.04
C VAL A 526 15.84 -43.50 20.50
N PRO A 527 16.90 -43.78 21.25
CA PRO A 527 18.01 -44.59 20.78
C PRO A 527 17.57 -46.01 20.36
N GLU A 528 18.27 -46.64 19.39
CA GLU A 528 17.96 -47.99 18.91
C GLU A 528 17.99 -49.05 20.03
N GLY A 529 18.84 -48.90 21.03
CA GLY A 529 18.92 -49.80 22.18
C GLY A 529 18.11 -49.37 23.42
N PHE A 530 17.15 -48.45 23.26
CA PHE A 530 16.36 -47.96 24.39
C PHE A 530 15.44 -49.06 24.93
N PRO A 531 15.46 -49.34 26.25
CA PRO A 531 14.69 -50.46 26.78
C PRO A 531 13.18 -50.28 26.59
N PRO A 532 12.45 -51.33 26.15
CA PRO A 532 11.00 -51.31 26.16
C PRO A 532 10.45 -51.11 27.57
N GLY A 533 9.37 -50.37 27.70
CA GLY A 533 8.77 -50.08 29.00
C GLY A 533 7.84 -48.86 28.98
N THR A 534 7.33 -48.53 30.15
CA THR A 534 6.50 -47.34 30.35
C THR A 534 7.28 -46.32 31.17
N TYR A 535 7.42 -45.13 30.64
CA TYR A 535 8.24 -44.07 31.23
C TYR A 535 7.39 -42.84 31.53
N ALA A 536 7.58 -42.24 32.69
CA ALA A 536 6.94 -40.99 33.06
C ALA A 536 7.52 -39.83 32.24
N LEU A 537 6.65 -38.93 31.78
CA LEU A 537 7.02 -37.74 31.02
C LEU A 537 6.74 -36.50 31.87
N TRP A 538 7.69 -35.59 31.91
CA TRP A 538 7.68 -34.38 32.71
C TRP A 538 8.05 -33.18 31.91
N ALA A 539 7.44 -32.01 32.20
CA ALA A 539 7.84 -30.75 31.60
C ALA A 539 7.82 -29.61 32.62
N GLY A 540 8.49 -28.53 32.28
CA GLY A 540 8.51 -27.33 33.10
C GLY A 540 9.30 -26.19 32.46
N LEU A 541 9.44 -25.13 33.23
CA LEU A 541 10.22 -23.95 32.86
C LEU A 541 11.42 -23.82 33.78
N TYR A 542 12.56 -23.39 33.21
CA TYR A 542 13.75 -23.07 33.98
C TYR A 542 14.47 -21.85 33.43
N ARG A 543 15.20 -21.14 34.25
CA ARG A 543 16.04 -20.01 33.86
C ARG A 543 17.45 -20.47 33.45
N PRO A 544 18.21 -19.63 32.72
CA PRO A 544 19.58 -19.97 32.33
C PRO A 544 20.53 -20.32 33.51
N ASP A 545 20.23 -19.83 34.71
CA ASP A 545 20.93 -20.18 35.95
C ASP A 545 20.58 -21.59 36.51
N GLY A 546 19.66 -22.30 35.86
CA GLY A 546 19.18 -23.62 36.22
C GLY A 546 18.01 -23.63 37.20
N GLU A 547 17.55 -22.49 37.73
CA GLU A 547 16.43 -22.46 38.66
C GLU A 547 15.11 -22.77 37.92
N ARG A 548 14.39 -23.80 38.39
CA ARG A 548 13.09 -24.20 37.86
C ARG A 548 11.97 -23.33 38.42
N ALA A 549 10.97 -23.00 37.57
CA ALA A 549 9.77 -22.33 37.97
C ALA A 549 8.96 -23.15 38.98
N ALA A 550 8.23 -22.49 39.86
CA ALA A 550 7.26 -23.15 40.73
C ALA A 550 6.15 -23.81 39.91
N VAL A 551 5.75 -25.02 40.28
CA VAL A 551 4.70 -25.79 39.62
C VAL A 551 3.57 -26.05 40.61
N THR A 552 2.32 -25.84 40.14
CA THR A 552 1.11 -26.16 40.90
C THR A 552 0.15 -26.91 39.99
N GLY A 553 -0.28 -28.10 40.42
CA GLY A 553 -1.19 -28.94 39.67
C GLY A 553 -2.66 -28.61 39.86
N PRO A 554 -3.57 -29.30 39.13
CA PRO A 554 -5.02 -29.05 39.12
C PRO A 554 -5.68 -29.16 40.49
N GLN A 555 -5.14 -30.02 41.39
CA GLN A 555 -5.65 -30.24 42.74
C GLN A 555 -4.86 -29.49 43.82
N GLY A 556 -3.95 -28.57 43.40
CA GLY A 556 -3.11 -27.78 44.29
C GLY A 556 -1.83 -28.47 44.71
N GLU A 557 -1.49 -29.63 44.14
CA GLU A 557 -0.22 -30.36 44.37
C GLU A 557 0.97 -29.52 43.91
N ARG A 558 2.06 -29.62 44.65
CA ARG A 558 3.33 -28.91 44.40
C ARG A 558 4.49 -29.92 44.37
N PRO A 559 4.81 -30.48 43.21
CA PRO A 559 5.90 -31.43 43.06
C PRO A 559 7.22 -30.86 43.56
N PRO A 560 7.99 -31.58 44.40
CA PRO A 560 9.25 -31.07 44.95
C PRO A 560 10.30 -30.81 43.88
N TRP A 561 10.30 -31.55 42.79
CA TRP A 561 11.19 -31.40 41.62
C TRP A 561 10.77 -30.27 40.65
N ARG A 562 9.70 -29.51 40.96
CA ARG A 562 9.22 -28.40 40.13
C ARG A 562 9.04 -28.78 38.65
N ALA A 563 8.31 -29.86 38.38
CA ALA A 563 7.97 -30.33 37.05
C ALA A 563 6.50 -30.79 37.01
N ALA A 564 5.81 -30.49 35.91
CA ALA A 564 4.47 -30.94 35.64
C ALA A 564 4.51 -32.37 35.10
N PHE A 565 3.72 -33.26 35.68
CA PHE A 565 3.52 -34.61 35.17
C PHE A 565 2.60 -34.59 33.95
N LEU A 566 3.08 -35.11 32.82
CA LEU A 566 2.36 -35.11 31.57
C LEU A 566 1.61 -36.41 31.30
N GLY A 567 2.07 -37.49 31.90
CA GLY A 567 1.58 -38.84 31.66
C GLY A 567 2.70 -39.85 31.41
N PHE A 568 2.35 -40.93 30.78
CA PHE A 568 3.30 -42.00 30.48
C PHE A 568 3.45 -42.19 28.98
N LEU A 569 4.72 -42.38 28.54
CA LEU A 569 5.08 -42.79 27.18
C LEU A 569 5.42 -44.28 27.18
N ARG A 570 4.78 -45.05 26.33
CA ARG A 570 5.06 -46.46 26.13
C ARG A 570 6.10 -46.64 25.02
N VAL A 571 7.25 -47.21 25.36
CA VAL A 571 8.24 -47.71 24.38
C VAL A 571 7.95 -49.20 24.16
N ALA A 572 7.47 -49.53 22.95
CA ALA A 572 7.15 -50.90 22.56
C ALA A 572 8.46 -51.64 22.17
N PRO A 573 8.50 -52.98 22.24
CA PRO A 573 9.60 -53.77 21.66
C PRO A 573 9.73 -53.50 20.17
N GLU A 574 10.91 -53.65 19.60
CA GLU A 574 11.10 -53.66 18.14
C GLU A 574 10.17 -54.70 17.52
N GLU A 575 9.37 -54.29 16.52
CA GLU A 575 8.67 -55.25 15.67
C GLU A 575 9.71 -56.14 14.97
N PRO A 576 9.64 -57.47 15.14
CA PRO A 576 10.55 -58.35 14.42
C PRO A 576 10.38 -58.05 12.92
N LEU A 577 11.51 -57.78 12.23
CA LEU A 577 11.57 -57.60 10.79
C LEU A 577 10.72 -58.70 10.13
N ARG A 578 9.58 -58.38 9.56
CA ARG A 578 8.83 -59.31 8.68
C ARG A 578 9.81 -59.83 7.66
N ALA A 579 10.13 -61.12 7.74
CA ALA A 579 10.90 -61.79 6.73
C ALA A 579 10.27 -61.50 5.34
N PRO A 580 11.03 -61.14 4.32
CA PRO A 580 10.50 -60.91 3.01
C PRO A 580 9.73 -62.18 2.60
N SER A 581 8.42 -62.02 2.36
CA SER A 581 7.56 -63.06 1.79
C SER A 581 8.25 -63.56 0.51
N GLY A 582 8.73 -64.81 0.58
CA GLY A 582 9.39 -65.47 -0.51
C GLY A 582 8.50 -65.42 -1.78
N PRO A 583 9.10 -65.47 -2.95
CA PRO A 583 8.35 -65.40 -4.21
C PRO A 583 7.33 -66.55 -4.27
N SER A 584 6.07 -66.21 -4.41
CA SER A 584 5.01 -67.17 -4.75
C SER A 584 5.35 -67.83 -6.08
N ASP A 585 5.66 -69.13 -6.00
CA ASP A 585 5.85 -69.98 -7.14
C ASP A 585 4.49 -70.26 -7.77
N ASP A 586 4.06 -69.41 -8.70
CA ASP A 586 2.92 -69.66 -9.59
C ASP A 586 3.44 -70.24 -10.91
N ARG A 587 3.76 -71.53 -10.85
CA ARG A 587 3.74 -72.40 -12.03
C ARG A 587 2.55 -73.32 -11.91
N ALA A 588 1.59 -73.15 -12.79
CA ALA A 588 0.78 -74.28 -13.30
C ALA A 588 -0.29 -73.85 -14.29
N PRO A 589 -0.81 -74.83 -15.04
CA PRO A 589 -0.23 -75.52 -16.21
C PRO A 589 -0.76 -74.87 -17.48
#